data_bcfd99f9e0214ea9d6addc6ffa8c830c
#
_entry.id   bcfd99f9e0214ea9d6addc6ffa8c830c
#
_cell.length_a   1.000
_cell.length_b   1.000
_cell.length_c   1.000
_cell.angle_alpha   90.00
_cell.angle_beta   90.00
_cell.angle_gamma   90.00
#
_symmetry.space_group_name_H-M   'P 1'
#
loop_
_entity.id
_entity.type
_entity.pdbx_description
1 polymer ?
#
loop_
_entity_poly.entity_id
_entity_poly.type
_entity_poly.pdbx_seq_one_letter_code
_entity_poly.pdbx_strand_id
1 'polypeptide(L)'
;LFSQCTPESMSDLGTDRGWASQWAWHTSEMWYAFNSLREGVPEVRQWRDWDYELAEKMNQYWSNFIKTGDPNGDGLAYWPVADENMGYIQLGDGISTHEDELTDLEKLMMDYTTSYFNFPAAE
;
A
#
# COMPACT_ATOMS: atom_id res chain seq x y z
N LEU A 1 -2.11 1.58 4.06
CA LEU A 1 -0.72 2.05 4.05
C LEU A 1 0.19 0.99 3.42
N PHE A 2 0.92 1.34 2.35
CA PHE A 2 1.96 0.48 1.79
C PHE A 2 3.30 0.81 2.44
N SER A 3 3.95 -0.19 3.02
CA SER A 3 5.21 -0.03 3.75
C SER A 3 6.31 -0.99 3.32
N GLN A 4 6.07 -1.79 2.26
CA GLN A 4 7.03 -2.75 1.76
C GLN A 4 8.26 -2.06 1.17
N CYS A 5 9.44 -2.46 1.65
CA CYS A 5 10.70 -2.08 1.04
C CYS A 5 10.97 -2.95 -0.20
N THR A 6 10.89 -2.37 -1.39
CA THR A 6 11.22 -3.07 -2.62
C THR A 6 12.72 -3.42 -2.68
N PRO A 7 13.09 -4.62 -3.17
CA PRO A 7 14.50 -4.93 -3.43
C PRO A 7 15.12 -3.91 -4.39
N GLU A 8 16.40 -3.62 -4.19
CA GLU A 8 17.14 -2.73 -5.08
C GLU A 8 17.15 -3.28 -6.52
N SER A 9 17.13 -2.39 -7.49
CA SER A 9 17.41 -2.73 -8.87
C SER A 9 18.87 -3.11 -9.02
N MET A 10 19.18 -4.08 -9.87
CA MET A 10 20.57 -4.47 -10.16
C MET A 10 21.40 -3.30 -10.71
N SER A 11 20.77 -2.33 -11.36
CA SER A 11 21.42 -1.11 -11.83
C SER A 11 21.78 -0.13 -10.70
N ASP A 12 21.13 -0.25 -9.55
CA ASP A 12 21.31 0.65 -8.40
C ASP A 12 22.23 0.04 -7.32
N LEU A 13 22.63 -1.22 -7.45
CA LEU A 13 23.51 -1.88 -6.51
C LEU A 13 24.83 -1.11 -6.35
N GLY A 14 25.12 -0.73 -5.10
CA GLY A 14 26.33 0.00 -4.75
C GLY A 14 26.31 1.49 -5.11
N THR A 15 25.16 2.03 -5.45
CA THR A 15 24.94 3.48 -5.64
C THR A 15 24.29 4.09 -4.39
N ASP A 16 24.36 5.43 -4.25
CA ASP A 16 23.66 6.18 -3.20
C ASP A 16 22.12 6.12 -3.30
N ARG A 17 21.60 5.42 -4.30
CA ARG A 17 20.15 5.19 -4.51
C ARG A 17 19.61 3.99 -3.75
N GLY A 18 20.44 3.29 -2.99
CA GLY A 18 20.04 2.14 -2.14
C GLY A 18 18.98 2.46 -1.07
N TRP A 19 18.61 3.72 -0.92
CA TRP A 19 17.50 4.12 -0.06
C TRP A 19 16.16 3.46 -0.44
N ALA A 20 15.97 3.07 -1.70
CA ALA A 20 14.76 2.40 -2.16
C ALA A 20 14.54 1.03 -1.51
N SER A 21 15.62 0.38 -1.01
CA SER A 21 15.53 -0.86 -0.25
C SER A 21 15.21 -0.64 1.23
N GLN A 22 15.20 0.60 1.71
CA GLN A 22 15.00 0.95 3.12
C GLN A 22 13.57 1.48 3.39
N TRP A 23 12.90 2.00 2.35
CA TRP A 23 11.61 2.67 2.50
C TRP A 23 10.70 2.36 1.32
N ALA A 24 9.40 2.36 1.57
CA ALA A 24 8.40 2.43 0.51
C ALA A 24 8.49 3.81 -0.17
N TRP A 25 8.45 3.84 -1.50
CA TRP A 25 8.57 5.06 -2.28
C TRP A 25 7.42 5.17 -3.28
N HIS A 26 7.24 6.36 -3.85
CA HIS A 26 6.16 6.65 -4.78
C HIS A 26 6.10 5.64 -5.93
N THR A 27 4.94 5.02 -6.14
CA THR A 27 4.67 3.99 -7.15
C THR A 27 5.28 2.60 -6.90
N SER A 28 6.00 2.39 -5.80
CA SER A 28 6.59 1.08 -5.50
C SER A 28 5.54 -0.03 -5.27
N GLU A 29 4.33 0.33 -4.88
CA GLU A 29 3.19 -0.59 -4.72
C GLU A 29 2.67 -1.15 -6.05
N MET A 30 2.93 -0.49 -7.16
CA MET A 30 2.36 -0.89 -8.46
C MET A 30 2.78 -2.29 -8.89
N TRP A 31 4.03 -2.69 -8.66
CA TRP A 31 4.46 -4.06 -8.97
C TRP A 31 3.64 -5.10 -8.23
N TYR A 32 3.31 -4.83 -6.97
CA TYR A 32 2.53 -5.73 -6.12
C TYR A 32 1.04 -5.67 -6.48
N ALA A 33 0.47 -4.49 -6.62
CA ALA A 33 -0.95 -4.32 -6.93
C ALA A 33 -1.34 -4.98 -8.27
N PHE A 34 -0.45 -4.90 -9.28
CA PHE A 34 -0.66 -5.53 -10.58
C PHE A 34 -0.09 -6.96 -10.68
N ASN A 35 0.48 -7.48 -9.60
CA ASN A 35 1.16 -8.78 -9.58
C ASN A 35 2.13 -8.95 -10.76
N SER A 36 2.95 -7.93 -10.96
CA SER A 36 3.83 -7.80 -12.13
C SER A 36 5.32 -7.99 -11.81
N LEU A 37 5.62 -8.61 -10.66
CA LEU A 37 6.99 -8.99 -10.30
C LEU A 37 7.53 -9.99 -11.32
N ARG A 38 8.64 -9.65 -11.98
CA ARG A 38 9.22 -10.50 -13.02
C ARG A 38 10.73 -10.58 -12.85
N GLU A 39 11.24 -11.78 -13.00
CA GLU A 39 12.68 -11.99 -13.14
C GLU A 39 13.14 -11.61 -14.57
N GLY A 40 14.34 -11.03 -14.67
CA GLY A 40 15.00 -10.80 -15.95
C GLY A 40 14.45 -9.67 -16.82
N VAL A 41 13.45 -8.89 -16.36
CA VAL A 41 12.95 -7.70 -17.07
C VAL A 41 13.82 -6.50 -16.73
N PRO A 42 14.00 -5.48 -17.62
CA PRO A 42 14.71 -4.25 -17.30
C PRO A 42 14.28 -3.66 -15.95
N GLU A 43 15.27 -3.20 -15.18
CA GLU A 43 15.27 -3.03 -13.74
C GLU A 43 15.08 -4.36 -12.98
N VAL A 44 15.98 -5.31 -13.26
CA VAL A 44 16.00 -6.59 -12.56
C VAL A 44 16.15 -6.36 -11.07
N ARG A 45 15.17 -6.83 -10.31
CA ARG A 45 15.17 -6.83 -8.86
C ARG A 45 15.25 -8.25 -8.35
N GLN A 46 15.92 -8.43 -7.22
CA GLN A 46 15.98 -9.73 -6.55
C GLN A 46 14.74 -9.91 -5.67
N TRP A 47 13.61 -10.19 -6.31
CA TRP A 47 12.37 -10.44 -5.60
C TRP A 47 12.51 -11.65 -4.67
N ARG A 48 12.00 -11.49 -3.44
CA ARG A 48 11.99 -12.54 -2.40
C ARG A 48 10.67 -13.28 -2.45
N ASP A 49 10.61 -14.47 -1.88
CA ASP A 49 9.35 -15.26 -1.80
C ASP A 49 8.21 -14.45 -1.20
N TRP A 50 8.51 -13.68 -0.14
CA TRP A 50 7.54 -12.78 0.47
C TRP A 50 7.01 -11.69 -0.47
N ASP A 51 7.81 -11.17 -1.37
CA ASP A 51 7.37 -10.16 -2.34
C ASP A 51 6.30 -10.75 -3.28
N TYR A 52 6.48 -12.01 -3.72
CA TYR A 52 5.47 -12.71 -4.53
C TYR A 52 4.18 -12.97 -3.74
N GLU A 53 4.26 -13.41 -2.49
CA GLU A 53 3.10 -13.60 -1.63
C GLU A 53 2.33 -12.30 -1.40
N LEU A 54 3.03 -11.20 -1.13
CA LEU A 54 2.42 -9.89 -0.96
C LEU A 54 1.75 -9.42 -2.25
N ALA A 55 2.41 -9.61 -3.40
CA ALA A 55 1.84 -9.24 -4.70
C ALA A 55 0.56 -10.01 -5.00
N GLU A 56 0.52 -11.31 -4.71
CA GLU A 56 -0.68 -12.13 -4.89
C GLU A 56 -1.84 -11.60 -4.03
N LYS A 57 -1.59 -11.36 -2.73
CA LYS A 57 -2.61 -10.84 -1.81
C LYS A 57 -3.08 -9.44 -2.19
N MET A 58 -2.17 -8.55 -2.53
CA MET A 58 -2.53 -7.20 -2.99
C MET A 58 -3.38 -7.25 -4.25
N ASN A 59 -3.00 -8.05 -5.23
CA ASN A 59 -3.80 -8.21 -6.44
C ASN A 59 -5.20 -8.75 -6.15
N GLN A 60 -5.36 -9.65 -5.16
CA GLN A 60 -6.67 -10.14 -4.73
C GLN A 60 -7.51 -9.01 -4.11
N TYR A 61 -6.96 -8.19 -3.20
CA TYR A 61 -7.68 -7.03 -2.65
C TYR A 61 -8.18 -6.09 -3.74
N TRP A 62 -7.31 -5.71 -4.68
CA TRP A 62 -7.68 -4.83 -5.80
C TRP A 62 -8.74 -5.46 -6.70
N SER A 63 -8.58 -6.74 -7.01
CA SER A 63 -9.55 -7.49 -7.84
C SER A 63 -10.92 -7.60 -7.19
N ASN A 64 -10.96 -7.85 -5.87
CA ASN A 64 -12.21 -7.91 -5.11
C ASN A 64 -12.90 -6.55 -5.11
N PHE A 65 -12.16 -5.50 -4.79
CA PHE A 65 -12.70 -4.15 -4.76
C PHE A 65 -13.25 -3.71 -6.12
N ILE A 66 -12.53 -3.98 -7.21
CA ILE A 66 -13.00 -3.65 -8.57
C ILE A 66 -14.30 -4.38 -8.91
N LYS A 67 -14.46 -5.62 -8.46
CA LYS A 67 -15.63 -6.45 -8.78
C LYS A 67 -16.85 -6.15 -7.89
N THR A 68 -16.63 -5.82 -6.64
CA THR A 68 -17.70 -5.83 -5.62
C THR A 68 -17.80 -4.51 -4.83
N GLY A 69 -16.78 -3.66 -4.88
CA GLY A 69 -16.66 -2.50 -4.00
C GLY A 69 -16.10 -2.83 -2.61
N ASP A 70 -15.87 -4.11 -2.32
CA ASP A 70 -15.29 -4.59 -1.06
C ASP A 70 -13.95 -5.28 -1.35
N PRO A 71 -12.83 -4.85 -0.74
CA PRO A 71 -11.53 -5.47 -0.94
C PRO A 71 -11.40 -6.84 -0.24
N ASN A 72 -12.24 -7.12 0.75
CA ASN A 72 -12.15 -8.30 1.59
C ASN A 72 -12.45 -9.60 0.82
N GLY A 73 -11.92 -10.71 1.34
CA GLY A 73 -12.13 -12.04 0.76
C GLY A 73 -11.47 -13.15 1.56
N ASP A 74 -11.77 -14.38 1.21
CA ASP A 74 -11.28 -15.57 1.90
C ASP A 74 -9.73 -15.62 1.89
N GLY A 75 -9.16 -15.88 3.05
CA GLY A 75 -7.70 -15.99 3.20
C GLY A 75 -6.94 -14.66 3.24
N LEU A 76 -7.64 -13.53 3.18
CA LEU A 76 -7.08 -12.19 3.32
C LEU A 76 -7.28 -11.66 4.75
N ALA A 77 -6.34 -10.84 5.23
CA ALA A 77 -6.55 -10.06 6.45
C ALA A 77 -7.66 -9.04 6.22
N TYR A 78 -8.44 -8.76 7.24
CA TYR A 78 -9.56 -7.82 7.13
C TYR A 78 -9.08 -6.39 6.84
N TRP A 79 -9.58 -5.83 5.76
CA TRP A 79 -9.40 -4.42 5.42
C TRP A 79 -10.60 -3.64 5.95
N PRO A 80 -10.43 -2.80 6.98
CA PRO A 80 -11.53 -2.09 7.59
C PRO A 80 -12.07 -0.97 6.70
N VAL A 81 -13.30 -0.58 6.96
CA VAL A 81 -13.88 0.62 6.34
C VAL A 81 -13.14 1.84 6.91
N ALA A 82 -12.83 2.80 6.03
CA ALA A 82 -12.29 4.10 6.45
C ALA A 82 -13.47 4.96 6.96
N ASP A 83 -13.79 4.82 8.22
CA ASP A 83 -14.82 5.58 8.94
C ASP A 83 -14.17 6.53 9.96
N GLU A 84 -14.93 6.96 10.96
CA GLU A 84 -14.45 7.85 12.03
C GLU A 84 -13.30 7.24 12.88
N ASN A 85 -13.14 5.91 12.87
CA ASN A 85 -12.05 5.22 13.56
C ASN A 85 -10.78 5.14 12.69
N MET A 86 -10.79 5.72 11.50
CA MET A 86 -9.65 5.75 10.58
C MET A 86 -9.01 4.39 10.35
N GLY A 87 -9.84 3.36 10.20
CA GLY A 87 -9.38 2.01 9.94
C GLY A 87 -8.55 1.91 8.66
N TYR A 88 -7.41 1.25 8.72
CA TYR A 88 -6.58 0.99 7.55
C TYR A 88 -5.88 -0.36 7.61
N ILE A 89 -5.45 -0.83 6.46
CA ILE A 89 -4.59 -2.00 6.35
C ILE A 89 -3.16 -1.55 6.06
N GLN A 90 -2.20 -2.16 6.73
CA GLN A 90 -0.78 -2.03 6.40
C GLN A 90 -0.37 -3.20 5.52
N LEU A 91 0.26 -2.89 4.39
CA LEU A 91 0.76 -3.84 3.37
C LEU A 91 2.28 -3.69 3.30
N GLY A 92 3.02 -4.65 3.85
CA GLY A 92 4.47 -4.60 3.96
C GLY A 92 5.06 -5.91 4.45
N ASP A 93 6.06 -5.88 5.34
CA ASP A 93 6.70 -7.06 5.94
C ASP A 93 5.73 -7.97 6.75
N GLY A 94 4.49 -7.60 6.77
CA GLY A 94 3.32 -8.31 7.23
C GLY A 94 2.09 -7.58 6.70
N ILE A 95 0.94 -8.25 6.75
CA ILE A 95 -0.34 -7.63 6.45
C ILE A 95 -1.11 -7.54 7.76
N SER A 96 -1.42 -6.34 8.20
CA SER A 96 -2.10 -6.10 9.48
C SER A 96 -3.13 -4.99 9.38
N THR A 97 -4.20 -5.17 10.15
CA THR A 97 -5.27 -4.19 10.29
C THR A 97 -4.95 -3.25 11.45
N HIS A 98 -5.20 -1.98 11.26
CA HIS A 98 -5.00 -0.93 12.26
C HIS A 98 -6.20 -0.01 12.32
N GLU A 99 -6.38 0.59 13.49
CA GLU A 99 -7.29 1.70 13.74
C GLU A 99 -6.47 2.74 14.50
N ASP A 100 -6.46 3.97 14.00
CA ASP A 100 -5.71 5.06 14.60
C ASP A 100 -6.64 6.21 14.96
N GLU A 101 -6.39 6.83 16.11
CA GLU A 101 -7.00 8.12 16.42
C GLU A 101 -6.21 9.23 15.73
N LEU A 102 -6.92 10.07 14.99
CA LEU A 102 -6.31 11.26 14.39
C LEU A 102 -5.73 12.16 15.47
N THR A 103 -4.50 12.58 15.26
CA THR A 103 -3.89 13.65 16.04
C THR A 103 -4.61 14.98 15.81
N ASP A 104 -4.47 15.94 16.70
CA ASP A 104 -5.07 17.28 16.52
C ASP A 104 -4.59 17.96 15.24
N LEU A 105 -3.35 17.72 14.83
CA LEU A 105 -2.81 18.26 13.58
C LEU A 105 -3.50 17.62 12.36
N GLU A 106 -3.70 16.32 12.36
CA GLU A 106 -4.38 15.61 11.27
C GLU A 106 -5.85 16.03 11.17
N LYS A 107 -6.54 16.17 12.29
CA LYS A 107 -7.93 16.75 12.33
C LYS A 107 -7.96 18.13 11.71
N LEU A 108 -7.04 19.02 12.12
CA LEU A 108 -6.94 20.37 11.57
C LEU A 108 -6.67 20.34 10.05
N MET A 109 -5.80 19.47 9.59
CA MET A 109 -5.49 19.33 8.15
C MET A 109 -6.69 18.80 7.37
N MET A 110 -7.44 17.84 7.90
CA MET A 110 -8.67 17.34 7.29
C MET A 110 -9.75 18.43 7.22
N ASP A 111 -9.98 19.16 8.30
CA ASP A 111 -10.95 20.26 8.35
C ASP A 111 -10.61 21.35 7.33
N TYR A 112 -9.34 21.72 7.26
CA TYR A 112 -8.86 22.69 6.27
C TYR A 112 -9.10 22.19 4.85
N THR A 113 -8.71 20.95 4.55
CA THR A 113 -8.87 20.35 3.22
C THR A 113 -10.33 20.26 2.82
N THR A 114 -11.18 19.79 3.73
CA THR A 114 -12.63 19.69 3.50
C THR A 114 -13.25 21.07 3.24
N SER A 115 -12.88 22.09 4.02
CA SER A 115 -13.38 23.45 3.85
C SER A 115 -12.92 24.09 2.54
N TYR A 116 -11.67 23.82 2.13
CA TYR A 116 -11.08 24.40 0.92
C TYR A 116 -11.65 23.79 -0.37
N PHE A 117 -11.86 22.46 -0.39
CA PHE A 117 -12.32 21.75 -1.59
C PHE A 117 -13.84 21.57 -1.66
N ASN A 118 -14.61 22.06 -0.68
CA ASN A 118 -16.07 21.93 -0.64
C ASN A 118 -16.57 20.49 -0.91
N PHE A 119 -15.90 19.50 -0.35
CA PHE A 119 -16.40 18.14 -0.42
C PHE A 119 -17.73 18.05 0.34
N PRO A 120 -18.81 17.50 -0.26
CA PRO A 120 -20.04 17.27 0.48
C PRO A 120 -19.75 16.33 1.65
N ALA A 121 -20.36 16.61 2.80
CA ALA A 121 -20.30 15.69 3.93
C ALA A 121 -20.80 14.30 3.47
N ALA A 122 -20.11 13.24 3.86
CA ALA A 122 -20.61 11.89 3.65
C ALA A 122 -21.93 11.74 4.42
N GLU A 123 -23.02 11.39 3.71
CA GLU A 123 -24.32 11.07 4.32
C GLU A 123 -24.27 9.68 4.96
#